data_627c415292864bfa7e4b45838fc02088
#
_entry.id   627c415292864bfa7e4b45838fc02088
#
_cell.length_a   1.000
_cell.length_b   1.000
_cell.length_c   1.000
_cell.angle_alpha   90.00
_cell.angle_beta   90.00
_cell.angle_gamma   90.00
#
_symmetry.space_group_name_H-M   'P 1'
#
loop_
_entity.id
_entity.type
_entity.pdbx_description
1 polymer ?
#
loop_
_entity_poly.entity_id
_entity_poly.type
_entity_poly.pdbx_seq_one_letter_code
_entity_poly.pdbx_strand_id
1 'polypeptide(L)'
;DKSNNYTRYLSLNMYPNRMLKTRITELFDIKHPIIQGGMHYVGFAEMAAPVSNAGGLGIITGLTQKTPKDLGNEIAKCHKLTDKPFGVNLTFLPMFVEPDYPGYIDAVIDGGVRIVETAGRSPEKYMEKLKGAGIKVIHKCTSVRHSLKAEKIGCDAASVDGFECGGHPGEDDIPNMILLPRAAAELKIPFVASGGIGNGQQLVAALALGADGINMGTRFIATKEAPVHQNVKDAIIEASELDTKLIMRPLRNTERVLNNSAVDKILQKEKDLGENIKIQDIMDEVAGVYPKIMQEGTMDSGAWSCGMVAGLINDIPTCEELINQIMNDAMEIINDRFKALSA
;
A
#
# COMPACT_ATOMS: atom_id res chain seq x y z
N ASP A 1 -10.42 -24.39 -13.33
CA ASP A 1 -11.56 -24.52 -12.43
C ASP A 1 -11.11 -24.15 -11.02
N LYS A 2 -11.25 -22.83 -10.69
CA LYS A 2 -10.83 -22.25 -9.39
C LYS A 2 -11.86 -22.52 -8.26
N SER A 3 -12.93 -23.27 -8.52
CA SER A 3 -14.11 -23.37 -7.64
C SER A 3 -14.02 -24.40 -6.50
N ASN A 4 -12.96 -25.22 -6.40
CA ASN A 4 -13.01 -26.42 -5.57
C ASN A 4 -12.29 -26.37 -4.21
N ASN A 5 -11.80 -25.20 -3.75
CA ASN A 5 -11.13 -25.06 -2.44
C ASN A 5 -11.88 -24.17 -1.42
N TYR A 6 -13.10 -23.72 -1.70
CA TYR A 6 -13.81 -22.72 -0.89
C TYR A 6 -14.77 -23.25 0.17
N THR A 7 -14.93 -24.55 0.36
CA THR A 7 -15.92 -25.12 1.32
C THR A 7 -15.37 -25.26 2.75
N ARG A 8 -14.20 -24.68 3.08
CA ARG A 8 -13.58 -24.80 4.41
C ARG A 8 -13.81 -23.60 5.36
N TYR A 9 -14.57 -22.58 4.96
CA TYR A 9 -14.61 -21.30 5.68
C TYR A 9 -15.93 -20.99 6.38
N LEU A 10 -16.41 -21.89 7.23
CA LEU A 10 -17.50 -21.60 8.17
C LEU A 10 -17.14 -22.01 9.61
N SER A 11 -16.03 -21.48 10.14
CA SER A 11 -15.80 -21.50 11.59
C SER A 11 -15.37 -20.11 12.07
N LEU A 12 -16.34 -19.23 12.19
CA LEU A 12 -16.18 -17.81 12.54
C LEU A 12 -15.64 -17.54 13.96
N ASN A 13 -15.27 -18.54 14.78
CA ASN A 13 -14.86 -18.36 16.17
C ASN A 13 -13.82 -19.36 16.71
N MET A 14 -12.91 -19.89 15.89
CA MET A 14 -11.92 -20.85 16.39
C MET A 14 -10.81 -20.26 17.28
N TYR A 15 -10.50 -18.96 17.12
CA TYR A 15 -9.42 -18.29 17.88
C TYR A 15 -9.93 -17.01 18.54
N PRO A 16 -10.39 -17.05 19.80
CA PRO A 16 -10.95 -15.87 20.49
C PRO A 16 -9.92 -14.76 20.75
N ASN A 17 -8.61 -15.06 20.75
CA ASN A 17 -7.51 -14.11 20.94
C ASN A 17 -6.68 -13.96 19.66
N ARG A 18 -7.27 -13.39 18.59
CA ARG A 18 -6.64 -13.15 17.28
C ARG A 18 -5.69 -11.95 17.27
N MET A 19 -4.84 -11.82 18.28
CA MET A 19 -3.91 -10.69 18.35
C MET A 19 -2.48 -11.15 18.16
N LEU A 20 -1.82 -10.60 17.15
CA LEU A 20 -0.38 -10.68 16.96
C LEU A 20 0.22 -9.37 17.49
N LYS A 21 0.88 -9.44 18.64
CA LYS A 21 1.58 -8.30 19.20
C LYS A 21 2.94 -8.16 18.52
N THR A 22 3.15 -7.06 17.83
CA THR A 22 4.40 -6.74 17.12
C THR A 22 4.83 -5.32 17.43
N ARG A 23 6.08 -4.96 17.07
CA ARG A 23 6.56 -3.58 17.24
C ARG A 23 5.70 -2.56 16.46
N ILE A 24 5.10 -2.94 15.33
CA ILE A 24 4.20 -2.08 14.56
C ILE A 24 2.85 -1.89 15.27
N THR A 25 2.26 -2.94 15.85
CA THR A 25 1.00 -2.78 16.60
C THR A 25 1.19 -1.90 17.82
N GLU A 26 2.31 -1.99 18.51
CA GLU A 26 2.65 -1.14 19.66
C GLU A 26 2.96 0.30 19.22
N LEU A 27 3.71 0.48 18.12
CA LEU A 27 4.09 1.81 17.63
C LEU A 27 2.88 2.64 17.25
N PHE A 28 1.92 2.05 16.53
CA PHE A 28 0.77 2.76 15.96
C PHE A 28 -0.52 2.61 16.77
N ASP A 29 -0.48 1.87 17.87
CA ASP A 29 -1.65 1.57 18.72
C ASP A 29 -2.80 0.96 17.91
N ILE A 30 -2.47 -0.05 17.10
CA ILE A 30 -3.42 -0.80 16.27
C ILE A 30 -3.52 -2.26 16.74
N LYS A 31 -4.68 -2.87 16.50
CA LYS A 31 -4.97 -4.24 16.96
C LYS A 31 -4.25 -5.30 16.12
N HIS A 32 -4.16 -5.10 14.82
CA HIS A 32 -3.61 -6.05 13.86
C HIS A 32 -2.44 -5.42 13.10
N PRO A 33 -1.37 -6.17 12.81
CA PRO A 33 -0.18 -5.64 12.13
C PRO A 33 -0.43 -5.51 10.61
N ILE A 34 -1.51 -4.82 10.24
CA ILE A 34 -2.00 -4.66 8.87
C ILE A 34 -2.22 -3.18 8.57
N ILE A 35 -1.58 -2.69 7.53
CA ILE A 35 -1.69 -1.32 7.05
C ILE A 35 -2.33 -1.33 5.66
N GLN A 36 -3.30 -0.45 5.43
CA GLN A 36 -3.75 -0.07 4.09
C GLN A 36 -2.92 1.14 3.68
N GLY A 37 -2.00 0.97 2.76
CA GLY A 37 -1.09 2.02 2.31
C GLY A 37 -1.78 3.12 1.50
N GLY A 38 -1.13 4.27 1.41
CA GLY A 38 -1.60 5.37 0.57
C GLY A 38 -1.73 4.93 -0.89
N MET A 39 -2.87 5.26 -1.50
CA MET A 39 -3.19 4.94 -2.89
C MET A 39 -3.93 6.10 -3.53
N HIS A 40 -3.42 6.58 -4.67
CA HIS A 40 -3.97 7.72 -5.38
C HIS A 40 -5.40 7.43 -5.87
N TYR A 41 -6.35 8.32 -5.55
CA TYR A 41 -7.79 8.18 -5.82
C TYR A 41 -8.47 6.94 -5.20
N VAL A 42 -7.84 6.30 -4.21
CA VAL A 42 -8.43 5.20 -3.43
C VAL A 42 -8.45 5.54 -1.93
N GLY A 43 -7.35 6.09 -1.41
CA GLY A 43 -7.18 6.39 0.01
C GLY A 43 -7.95 7.62 0.45
N PHE A 44 -9.27 7.52 0.53
CA PHE A 44 -10.17 8.51 1.13
C PHE A 44 -10.61 8.07 2.54
N ALA A 45 -11.34 8.93 3.24
CA ALA A 45 -11.87 8.60 4.57
C ALA A 45 -12.76 7.35 4.56
N GLU A 46 -13.52 7.13 3.48
CA GLU A 46 -14.36 5.93 3.28
C GLU A 46 -13.56 4.64 3.18
N MET A 47 -12.28 4.72 2.80
CA MET A 47 -11.38 3.57 2.79
C MET A 47 -10.62 3.44 4.11
N ALA A 48 -10.09 4.54 4.62
CA ALA A 48 -9.23 4.53 5.80
C ALA A 48 -10.00 4.18 7.09
N ALA A 49 -11.18 4.75 7.30
CA ALA A 49 -11.96 4.52 8.50
C ALA A 49 -12.41 3.06 8.68
N PRO A 50 -12.98 2.35 7.69
CA PRO A 50 -13.31 0.92 7.82
C PRO A 50 -12.09 0.04 8.15
N VAL A 51 -10.93 0.31 7.57
CA VAL A 51 -9.70 -0.42 7.88
C VAL A 51 -9.30 -0.19 9.33
N SER A 52 -9.33 1.04 9.81
CA SER A 52 -9.01 1.40 11.20
C SER A 52 -10.03 0.79 12.18
N ASN A 53 -11.33 0.83 11.86
CA ASN A 53 -12.39 0.20 12.64
C ASN A 53 -12.23 -1.32 12.74
N ALA A 54 -11.72 -1.95 11.69
CA ALA A 54 -11.40 -3.38 11.67
C ALA A 54 -10.12 -3.74 12.45
N GLY A 55 -9.42 -2.74 12.97
CA GLY A 55 -8.21 -2.92 13.80
C GLY A 55 -6.88 -2.87 13.06
N GLY A 56 -6.88 -2.54 11.76
CA GLY A 56 -5.69 -2.18 11.00
C GLY A 56 -5.35 -0.69 11.09
N LEU A 57 -4.45 -0.22 10.26
CA LEU A 57 -4.15 1.20 10.06
C LEU A 57 -4.62 1.62 8.67
N GLY A 58 -5.71 2.39 8.62
CA GLY A 58 -6.16 3.03 7.39
C GLY A 58 -5.39 4.31 7.11
N ILE A 59 -5.11 4.61 5.84
CA ILE A 59 -4.33 5.78 5.44
C ILE A 59 -5.06 6.58 4.37
N ILE A 60 -5.29 7.87 4.65
CA ILE A 60 -5.78 8.86 3.69
C ILE A 60 -4.62 9.27 2.77
N THR A 61 -4.84 9.31 1.47
CA THR A 61 -3.84 9.80 0.51
C THR A 61 -3.93 11.31 0.37
N GLY A 62 -2.94 12.00 0.93
CA GLY A 62 -2.95 13.45 1.04
C GLY A 62 -3.00 14.16 -0.32
N LEU A 63 -2.16 13.77 -1.28
CA LEU A 63 -2.07 14.43 -2.58
C LEU A 63 -3.24 14.09 -3.55
N THR A 64 -4.14 13.21 -3.18
CA THR A 64 -5.43 13.06 -3.87
C THR A 64 -6.33 14.27 -3.59
N GLN A 65 -6.15 14.90 -2.43
CA GLN A 65 -6.82 16.13 -2.07
C GLN A 65 -6.13 17.30 -2.79
N LYS A 66 -6.90 18.15 -3.46
CA LYS A 66 -6.37 19.19 -4.36
C LYS A 66 -5.63 20.29 -3.62
N THR A 67 -5.99 20.55 -2.37
CA THR A 67 -5.40 21.59 -1.52
C THR A 67 -5.20 21.10 -0.09
N PRO A 68 -4.33 21.74 0.72
CA PRO A 68 -4.24 21.49 2.16
C PRO A 68 -5.57 21.60 2.89
N LYS A 69 -6.42 22.54 2.49
CA LYS A 69 -7.78 22.69 3.05
C LYS A 69 -8.66 21.47 2.76
N ASP A 70 -8.60 20.94 1.54
CA ASP A 70 -9.36 19.73 1.18
C ASP A 70 -8.86 18.53 1.98
N LEU A 71 -7.56 18.42 2.22
CA LEU A 71 -7.01 17.39 3.12
C LEU A 71 -7.54 17.56 4.55
N GLY A 72 -7.56 18.77 5.08
CA GLY A 72 -8.16 19.05 6.39
C GLY A 72 -9.63 18.63 6.47
N ASN A 73 -10.42 18.88 5.43
CA ASN A 73 -11.81 18.43 5.34
C ASN A 73 -11.91 16.90 5.31
N GLU A 74 -11.05 16.22 4.56
CA GLU A 74 -11.04 14.76 4.48
C GLU A 74 -10.63 14.12 5.81
N ILE A 75 -9.65 14.69 6.51
CA ILE A 75 -9.28 14.28 7.88
C ILE A 75 -10.47 14.45 8.84
N ALA A 76 -11.13 15.60 8.82
CA ALA A 76 -12.30 15.85 9.65
C ALA A 76 -13.45 14.87 9.35
N LYS A 77 -13.62 14.48 8.09
CA LYS A 77 -14.58 13.44 7.68
C LYS A 77 -14.19 12.07 8.24
N CYS A 78 -12.90 11.70 8.19
CA CYS A 78 -12.42 10.44 8.74
C CYS A 78 -12.66 10.36 10.26
N HIS A 79 -12.42 11.44 11.01
CA HIS A 79 -12.71 11.52 12.44
C HIS A 79 -14.20 11.34 12.80
N LYS A 80 -15.11 11.60 11.85
CA LYS A 80 -16.54 11.30 12.05
C LYS A 80 -16.90 9.85 11.82
N LEU A 81 -16.04 9.10 11.10
CA LEU A 81 -16.26 7.70 10.73
C LEU A 81 -15.52 6.70 11.63
N THR A 82 -14.49 7.17 12.37
CA THR A 82 -13.70 6.32 13.27
C THR A 82 -13.14 7.12 14.44
N ASP A 83 -13.06 6.47 15.60
CA ASP A 83 -12.30 6.91 16.78
C ASP A 83 -10.92 6.21 16.88
N LYS A 84 -10.59 5.34 15.94
CA LYS A 84 -9.37 4.56 15.89
C LYS A 84 -8.24 5.33 15.20
N PRO A 85 -6.95 4.96 15.46
CA PRO A 85 -5.83 5.55 14.75
C PRO A 85 -5.97 5.38 13.25
N PHE A 86 -5.68 6.45 12.49
CA PHE A 86 -5.49 6.44 11.05
C PHE A 86 -4.32 7.35 10.68
N GLY A 87 -3.78 7.18 9.49
CA GLY A 87 -2.67 7.96 9.00
C GLY A 87 -3.01 8.78 7.75
N VAL A 88 -2.05 9.62 7.37
CA VAL A 88 -2.08 10.36 6.09
C VAL A 88 -0.82 10.04 5.31
N ASN A 89 -0.97 9.74 4.02
CA ASN A 89 0.15 9.56 3.10
C ASN A 89 0.54 10.91 2.48
N LEU A 90 1.84 11.19 2.45
CA LEU A 90 2.45 12.31 1.74
C LEU A 90 3.56 11.75 0.82
N THR A 91 3.33 11.78 -0.49
CA THR A 91 4.27 11.28 -1.48
C THR A 91 5.06 12.43 -2.09
N PHE A 92 6.37 12.44 -1.88
CA PHE A 92 7.28 13.48 -2.37
C PHE A 92 7.82 13.08 -3.75
N LEU A 93 7.17 13.53 -4.81
CA LEU A 93 7.58 13.28 -6.19
C LEU A 93 8.10 14.56 -6.86
N PRO A 94 9.02 14.44 -7.83
CA PRO A 94 9.35 15.56 -8.70
C PRO A 94 8.15 15.85 -9.59
N MET A 95 7.54 17.02 -9.41
CA MET A 95 6.42 17.49 -10.21
C MET A 95 6.77 18.81 -10.88
N PHE A 96 6.14 19.12 -12.01
CA PHE A 96 6.31 20.42 -12.70
C PHE A 96 5.95 21.61 -11.80
N VAL A 97 4.92 21.42 -10.97
CA VAL A 97 4.54 22.36 -9.90
C VAL A 97 4.63 21.58 -8.60
N GLU A 98 5.54 22.01 -7.72
CA GLU A 98 5.70 21.37 -6.40
C GLU A 98 4.44 21.63 -5.57
N PRO A 99 3.80 20.58 -5.00
CA PRO A 99 2.69 20.75 -4.08
C PRO A 99 3.11 21.57 -2.84
N ASP A 100 2.14 22.25 -2.24
CA ASP A 100 2.35 22.96 -0.96
C ASP A 100 2.52 21.94 0.20
N TYR A 101 3.63 21.19 0.17
CA TYR A 101 3.93 20.20 1.23
C TYR A 101 3.90 20.79 2.64
N PRO A 102 4.44 22.00 2.90
CA PRO A 102 4.30 22.63 4.21
C PRO A 102 2.84 22.79 4.64
N GLY A 103 1.96 23.24 3.74
CA GLY A 103 0.53 23.39 4.02
C GLY A 103 -0.17 22.04 4.23
N TYR A 104 0.17 21.02 3.46
CA TYR A 104 -0.35 19.66 3.70
C TYR A 104 0.08 19.11 5.07
N ILE A 105 1.32 19.35 5.48
CA ILE A 105 1.82 18.95 6.80
C ILE A 105 1.09 19.73 7.91
N ASP A 106 0.84 21.02 7.72
CA ASP A 106 0.04 21.81 8.67
C ASP A 106 -1.39 21.27 8.79
N ALA A 107 -2.04 20.93 7.68
CA ALA A 107 -3.37 20.31 7.70
C ALA A 107 -3.40 18.97 8.47
N VAL A 108 -2.34 18.16 8.36
CA VAL A 108 -2.18 16.90 9.12
C VAL A 108 -2.05 17.19 10.61
N ILE A 109 -1.21 18.16 11.00
CA ILE A 109 -0.97 18.55 12.40
C ILE A 109 -2.24 19.13 13.02
N ASP A 110 -2.84 20.11 12.34
CA ASP A 110 -4.06 20.80 12.80
C ASP A 110 -5.25 19.85 12.88
N GLY A 111 -5.31 18.86 11.97
CA GLY A 111 -6.30 17.79 11.96
C GLY A 111 -6.10 16.75 13.08
N GLY A 112 -5.04 16.84 13.88
CA GLY A 112 -4.77 15.93 15.00
C GLY A 112 -4.31 14.53 14.60
N VAL A 113 -3.91 14.30 13.34
CA VAL A 113 -3.38 13.03 12.87
C VAL A 113 -2.00 12.79 13.48
N ARG A 114 -1.75 11.57 13.94
CA ARG A 114 -0.51 11.19 14.65
C ARG A 114 0.42 10.29 13.85
N ILE A 115 0.01 9.85 12.68
CA ILE A 115 0.75 8.91 11.84
C ILE A 115 0.81 9.46 10.43
N VAL A 116 2.03 9.55 9.87
CA VAL A 116 2.26 9.94 8.49
C VAL A 116 3.05 8.85 7.78
N GLU A 117 2.49 8.34 6.69
CA GLU A 117 3.22 7.54 5.72
C GLU A 117 3.84 8.47 4.68
N THR A 118 5.14 8.38 4.48
CA THR A 118 5.82 9.12 3.41
C THR A 118 6.31 8.17 2.33
N ALA A 119 6.34 8.64 1.09
CA ALA A 119 6.80 7.87 -0.07
C ALA A 119 7.56 8.77 -1.06
N GLY A 120 8.21 8.16 -2.04
CA GLY A 120 8.99 8.86 -3.05
C GLY A 120 10.34 9.34 -2.51
N ARG A 121 10.62 10.64 -2.61
CA ARG A 121 11.87 11.21 -2.10
C ARG A 121 11.92 11.21 -0.58
N SER A 122 13.14 11.29 -0.04
CA SER A 122 13.39 11.35 1.41
C SER A 122 12.58 12.45 2.08
N PRO A 123 11.88 12.18 3.19
CA PRO A 123 11.14 13.18 3.97
C PRO A 123 12.04 14.07 4.85
N GLU A 124 13.36 13.94 4.76
CA GLU A 124 14.36 14.56 5.65
C GLU A 124 14.09 16.06 5.90
N LYS A 125 13.74 16.79 4.85
CA LYS A 125 13.40 18.24 4.91
C LYS A 125 12.26 18.58 5.88
N TYR A 126 11.35 17.61 6.11
CA TYR A 126 10.13 17.81 6.89
C TYR A 126 10.14 17.10 8.24
N MET A 127 11.18 16.30 8.51
CA MET A 127 11.25 15.48 9.72
C MET A 127 11.21 16.29 11.02
N GLU A 128 11.91 17.40 11.08
CA GLU A 128 11.90 18.29 12.26
C GLU A 128 10.48 18.74 12.61
N LYS A 129 9.71 19.19 11.60
CA LYS A 129 8.33 19.64 11.77
C LYS A 129 7.40 18.51 12.20
N LEU A 130 7.49 17.37 11.52
CA LEU A 130 6.67 16.18 11.81
C LEU A 130 6.95 15.65 13.22
N LYS A 131 8.23 15.46 13.56
CA LYS A 131 8.63 14.95 14.88
C LYS A 131 8.37 15.96 16.00
N GLY A 132 8.54 17.26 15.75
CA GLY A 132 8.20 18.31 16.70
C GLY A 132 6.70 18.35 17.05
N ALA A 133 5.84 17.93 16.15
CA ALA A 133 4.40 17.75 16.38
C ALA A 133 4.03 16.40 17.01
N GLY A 134 5.01 15.55 17.33
CA GLY A 134 4.79 14.22 17.93
C GLY A 134 4.24 13.17 16.94
N ILE A 135 4.38 13.41 15.63
CA ILE A 135 3.92 12.49 14.59
C ILE A 135 4.88 11.31 14.45
N LYS A 136 4.32 10.11 14.33
CA LYS A 136 5.04 8.90 13.94
C LYS A 136 5.13 8.83 12.42
N VAL A 137 6.34 8.63 11.91
CA VAL A 137 6.62 8.61 10.47
C VAL A 137 7.03 7.21 10.03
N ILE A 138 6.29 6.64 9.08
CA ILE A 138 6.67 5.44 8.33
C ILE A 138 7.03 5.82 6.90
N HIS A 139 8.22 5.43 6.42
CA HIS A 139 8.67 5.75 5.07
C HIS A 139 8.69 4.52 4.17
N LYS A 140 8.13 4.65 2.96
CA LYS A 140 8.13 3.59 1.95
C LYS A 140 9.48 3.54 1.24
N CYS A 141 10.09 2.36 1.22
CA CYS A 141 11.44 2.13 0.71
C CYS A 141 11.48 0.88 -0.17
N THR A 142 12.12 0.98 -1.33
CA THR A 142 12.27 -0.14 -2.27
C THR A 142 13.62 -0.85 -2.17
N SER A 143 14.48 -0.44 -1.22
CA SER A 143 15.79 -1.04 -0.99
C SER A 143 16.21 -0.93 0.47
N VAL A 144 17.11 -1.82 0.90
CA VAL A 144 17.72 -1.77 2.25
C VAL A 144 18.46 -0.45 2.48
N ARG A 145 19.18 0.05 1.47
CA ARG A 145 19.88 1.34 1.54
C ARG A 145 18.92 2.51 1.84
N HIS A 146 17.76 2.55 1.19
CA HIS A 146 16.77 3.59 1.45
C HIS A 146 16.14 3.42 2.84
N SER A 147 15.90 2.20 3.29
CA SER A 147 15.37 1.89 4.62
C SER A 147 16.34 2.34 5.73
N LEU A 148 17.64 2.07 5.57
CA LEU A 148 18.68 2.57 6.49
C LEU A 148 18.78 4.10 6.49
N LYS A 149 18.59 4.76 5.34
CA LYS A 149 18.51 6.21 5.31
C LYS A 149 17.27 6.72 6.06
N ALA A 150 16.12 6.09 5.89
CA ALA A 150 14.90 6.44 6.62
C ALA A 150 15.12 6.31 8.13
N GLU A 151 15.73 5.23 8.60
CA GLU A 151 16.13 5.07 10.00
C GLU A 151 17.05 6.20 10.48
N LYS A 152 18.10 6.49 9.70
CA LYS A 152 19.10 7.53 10.04
C LYS A 152 18.47 8.92 10.19
N ILE A 153 17.48 9.27 9.39
CA ILE A 153 16.82 10.60 9.45
C ILE A 153 15.71 10.68 10.50
N GLY A 154 15.48 9.60 11.27
CA GLY A 154 14.56 9.58 12.41
C GLY A 154 13.13 9.11 12.09
N CYS A 155 12.89 8.40 10.98
CA CYS A 155 11.62 7.70 10.78
C CYS A 155 11.42 6.64 11.87
N ASP A 156 10.18 6.46 12.31
CA ASP A 156 9.82 5.51 13.38
C ASP A 156 9.67 4.08 12.85
N ALA A 157 9.36 3.94 11.56
CA ALA A 157 9.23 2.67 10.87
C ALA A 157 9.57 2.79 9.37
N ALA A 158 9.81 1.65 8.73
CA ALA A 158 9.92 1.56 7.28
C ALA A 158 8.82 0.64 6.70
N SER A 159 8.30 0.99 5.52
CA SER A 159 7.53 0.07 4.67
C SER A 159 8.47 -0.39 3.55
N VAL A 160 8.79 -1.67 3.55
CA VAL A 160 9.77 -2.25 2.63
C VAL A 160 9.03 -2.88 1.47
N ASP A 161 9.11 -2.23 0.31
CA ASP A 161 8.35 -2.56 -0.88
C ASP A 161 9.17 -3.45 -1.82
N GLY A 162 8.78 -4.71 -1.96
CA GLY A 162 9.42 -5.66 -2.88
C GLY A 162 9.01 -5.44 -4.34
N PHE A 163 9.72 -6.10 -5.24
CA PHE A 163 9.50 -6.05 -6.69
C PHE A 163 8.07 -6.35 -7.12
N GLU A 164 7.33 -7.12 -6.34
CA GLU A 164 5.95 -7.56 -6.60
C GLU A 164 4.92 -6.43 -6.43
N CYS A 165 5.32 -5.27 -5.90
CA CYS A 165 4.38 -4.18 -5.59
C CYS A 165 3.78 -3.55 -6.84
N GLY A 166 2.55 -3.04 -6.70
CA GLY A 166 1.96 -2.09 -7.64
C GLY A 166 2.56 -0.69 -7.43
N GLY A 167 2.61 0.11 -8.48
CA GLY A 167 3.30 1.40 -8.44
C GLY A 167 4.80 1.26 -8.66
N HIS A 168 5.62 2.00 -7.94
CA HIS A 168 7.05 2.13 -8.19
C HIS A 168 7.89 1.16 -7.33
N PRO A 169 8.32 -0.01 -7.86
CA PRO A 169 9.11 -1.00 -7.12
C PRO A 169 10.59 -0.63 -6.99
N GLY A 170 11.02 0.51 -7.54
CA GLY A 170 12.42 0.84 -7.73
C GLY A 170 13.02 0.18 -8.98
N GLU A 171 14.35 0.26 -9.11
CA GLU A 171 15.06 -0.20 -10.31
C GLU A 171 15.90 -1.46 -10.08
N ASP A 172 15.90 -1.98 -8.84
CA ASP A 172 16.80 -3.08 -8.44
C ASP A 172 16.15 -4.47 -8.59
N ASP A 173 14.84 -4.54 -8.84
CA ASP A 173 14.05 -5.75 -9.06
C ASP A 173 14.20 -6.81 -7.94
N ILE A 174 14.34 -6.39 -6.69
CA ILE A 174 14.52 -7.30 -5.57
C ILE A 174 13.17 -7.79 -5.03
N PRO A 175 12.85 -9.10 -5.12
CA PRO A 175 11.62 -9.65 -4.55
C PRO A 175 11.67 -9.70 -3.02
N ASN A 176 10.49 -9.69 -2.40
CA ASN A 176 10.34 -9.70 -0.94
C ASN A 176 11.06 -10.88 -0.26
N MET A 177 11.13 -12.02 -0.91
CA MET A 177 11.82 -13.21 -0.37
C MET A 177 13.32 -12.96 -0.06
N ILE A 178 13.95 -12.00 -0.73
CA ILE A 178 15.34 -11.58 -0.50
C ILE A 178 15.39 -10.24 0.25
N LEU A 179 14.52 -9.31 -0.11
CA LEU A 179 14.56 -7.95 0.42
C LEU A 179 14.26 -7.90 1.92
N LEU A 180 13.22 -8.65 2.38
CA LEU A 180 12.79 -8.61 3.79
C LEU A 180 13.83 -9.16 4.75
N PRO A 181 14.43 -10.37 4.56
CA PRO A 181 15.47 -10.86 5.48
C PRO A 181 16.73 -9.99 5.44
N ARG A 182 17.04 -9.36 4.30
CA ARG A 182 18.14 -8.37 4.24
C ARG A 182 17.81 -7.13 5.07
N ALA A 183 16.57 -6.61 4.98
CA ALA A 183 16.12 -5.50 5.81
C ALA A 183 16.15 -5.87 7.30
N ALA A 184 15.65 -7.06 7.68
CA ALA A 184 15.65 -7.55 9.04
C ALA A 184 17.04 -7.66 9.66
N ALA A 185 18.04 -8.01 8.87
CA ALA A 185 19.44 -8.13 9.33
C ALA A 185 20.09 -6.78 9.65
N GLU A 186 19.60 -5.68 9.11
CA GLU A 186 20.29 -4.38 9.17
C GLU A 186 19.48 -3.28 9.90
N LEU A 187 18.13 -3.30 9.81
CA LEU A 187 17.27 -2.29 10.44
C LEU A 187 17.10 -2.54 11.93
N LYS A 188 17.11 -1.45 12.71
CA LYS A 188 16.79 -1.44 14.14
C LYS A 188 15.37 -0.99 14.41
N ILE A 189 14.84 -0.09 13.57
CA ILE A 189 13.43 0.32 13.62
C ILE A 189 12.52 -0.80 13.12
N PRO A 190 11.25 -0.85 13.56
CA PRO A 190 10.28 -1.80 13.02
C PRO A 190 10.05 -1.54 11.52
N PHE A 191 9.71 -2.60 10.78
CA PHE A 191 9.33 -2.45 9.39
C PHE A 191 8.17 -3.38 9.02
N VAL A 192 7.40 -2.97 8.02
CA VAL A 192 6.34 -3.78 7.42
C VAL A 192 6.77 -4.24 6.02
N ALA A 193 6.35 -5.44 5.67
CA ALA A 193 6.48 -5.97 4.33
C ALA A 193 5.39 -5.38 3.42
N SER A 194 5.76 -4.92 2.25
CA SER A 194 4.85 -4.36 1.25
C SER A 194 5.17 -4.90 -0.15
N GLY A 195 4.14 -4.95 -1.00
CA GLY A 195 4.25 -5.51 -2.34
C GLY A 195 3.98 -7.01 -2.41
N GLY A 196 3.02 -7.39 -3.25
CA GLY A 196 2.66 -8.77 -3.48
C GLY A 196 1.89 -9.46 -2.34
N ILE A 197 1.42 -8.73 -1.33
CA ILE A 197 0.81 -9.29 -0.11
C ILE A 197 -0.69 -9.05 -0.10
N GLY A 198 -1.48 -10.10 0.23
CA GLY A 198 -2.94 -10.01 0.24
C GLY A 198 -3.68 -11.03 1.11
N ASN A 199 -2.98 -11.93 1.83
CA ASN A 199 -3.61 -12.99 2.61
C ASN A 199 -2.83 -13.36 3.89
N GLY A 200 -3.40 -14.26 4.70
CA GLY A 200 -2.81 -14.70 5.97
C GLY A 200 -1.53 -15.51 5.83
N GLN A 201 -1.39 -16.31 4.77
CA GLN A 201 -0.14 -17.03 4.49
C GLN A 201 1.01 -16.06 4.28
N GLN A 202 0.77 -14.97 3.55
CA GLN A 202 1.77 -13.96 3.27
C GLN A 202 2.08 -13.09 4.51
N LEU A 203 1.09 -12.84 5.39
CA LEU A 203 1.36 -12.21 6.69
C LEU A 203 2.33 -13.06 7.52
N VAL A 204 2.07 -14.36 7.65
CA VAL A 204 2.96 -15.27 8.40
C VAL A 204 4.35 -15.36 7.76
N ALA A 205 4.42 -15.43 6.44
CA ALA A 205 5.69 -15.44 5.71
C ALA A 205 6.48 -14.14 5.96
N ALA A 206 5.82 -12.97 5.91
CA ALA A 206 6.45 -11.68 6.21
C ALA A 206 7.02 -11.62 7.63
N LEU A 207 6.24 -12.09 8.62
CA LEU A 207 6.70 -12.19 10.01
C LEU A 207 7.90 -13.13 10.15
N ALA A 208 7.87 -14.29 9.48
CA ALA A 208 8.98 -15.25 9.46
C ALA A 208 10.26 -14.68 8.80
N LEU A 209 10.11 -13.79 7.83
CA LEU A 209 11.20 -13.08 7.16
C LEU A 209 11.69 -11.85 7.95
N GLY A 210 11.10 -11.59 9.14
CA GLY A 210 11.55 -10.57 10.09
C GLY A 210 10.80 -9.25 10.05
N ALA A 211 9.75 -9.12 9.24
CA ALA A 211 8.86 -7.95 9.28
C ALA A 211 7.99 -7.94 10.54
N ASP A 212 7.51 -6.77 10.94
CA ASP A 212 6.62 -6.57 12.09
C ASP A 212 5.14 -6.43 11.69
N GLY A 213 4.84 -6.57 10.41
CA GLY A 213 3.50 -6.46 9.84
C GLY A 213 3.54 -6.37 8.32
N ILE A 214 2.40 -6.06 7.74
CA ILE A 214 2.22 -5.93 6.29
C ILE A 214 1.56 -4.61 5.91
N ASN A 215 1.92 -4.10 4.73
CA ASN A 215 1.27 -2.97 4.08
C ASN A 215 0.72 -3.43 2.72
N MET A 216 -0.57 -3.25 2.50
CA MET A 216 -1.27 -3.72 1.31
C MET A 216 -1.90 -2.55 0.55
N GLY A 217 -1.82 -2.58 -0.78
CA GLY A 217 -2.54 -1.67 -1.68
C GLY A 217 -3.62 -2.42 -2.46
N THR A 218 -3.23 -3.13 -3.52
CA THR A 218 -4.12 -3.79 -4.49
C THR A 218 -5.20 -4.65 -3.82
N ARG A 219 -4.87 -5.40 -2.75
CA ARG A 219 -5.85 -6.20 -2.01
C ARG A 219 -6.99 -5.34 -1.45
N PHE A 220 -6.69 -4.16 -0.91
CA PHE A 220 -7.70 -3.26 -0.37
C PHE A 220 -8.53 -2.56 -1.45
N ILE A 221 -8.00 -2.36 -2.67
CA ILE A 221 -8.81 -1.84 -3.80
C ILE A 221 -9.98 -2.79 -4.09
N ALA A 222 -9.78 -4.10 -3.98
CA ALA A 222 -10.81 -5.11 -4.15
C ALA A 222 -11.58 -5.37 -2.82
N THR A 223 -12.12 -4.31 -2.21
CA THR A 223 -13.04 -4.37 -1.06
C THR A 223 -14.31 -3.58 -1.35
N LYS A 224 -15.38 -3.85 -0.58
CA LYS A 224 -16.67 -3.17 -0.78
C LYS A 224 -16.55 -1.67 -0.53
N GLU A 225 -15.76 -1.26 0.49
CA GLU A 225 -15.63 0.13 0.92
C GLU A 225 -14.66 0.95 0.05
N ALA A 226 -13.81 0.32 -0.77
CA ALA A 226 -12.94 1.05 -1.67
C ALA A 226 -13.77 1.95 -2.59
N PRO A 227 -13.56 3.29 -2.56
CA PRO A 227 -14.39 4.25 -3.29
C PRO A 227 -13.94 4.36 -4.75
N VAL A 228 -13.92 3.22 -5.43
CA VAL A 228 -13.57 3.10 -6.84
C VAL A 228 -14.70 2.47 -7.63
N HIS A 229 -14.72 2.71 -8.93
CA HIS A 229 -15.71 2.11 -9.83
C HIS A 229 -15.61 0.58 -9.81
N GLN A 230 -16.74 -0.12 -10.00
CA GLN A 230 -16.79 -1.59 -9.95
C GLN A 230 -15.86 -2.23 -10.99
N ASN A 231 -15.72 -1.64 -12.18
CA ASN A 231 -14.81 -2.13 -13.22
C ASN A 231 -13.36 -2.28 -12.74
N VAL A 232 -12.89 -1.43 -11.82
CA VAL A 232 -11.54 -1.52 -11.24
C VAL A 232 -11.42 -2.78 -10.36
N LYS A 233 -12.45 -3.06 -9.55
CA LYS A 233 -12.50 -4.24 -8.70
C LYS A 233 -12.58 -5.51 -9.55
N ASP A 234 -13.43 -5.50 -10.57
CA ASP A 234 -13.61 -6.63 -11.50
C ASP A 234 -12.32 -6.93 -12.25
N ALA A 235 -11.62 -5.89 -12.75
CA ALA A 235 -10.32 -6.05 -13.40
C ALA A 235 -9.26 -6.72 -12.51
N ILE A 236 -9.26 -6.43 -11.19
CA ILE A 236 -8.37 -7.10 -10.24
C ILE A 236 -8.76 -8.57 -10.06
N ILE A 237 -10.07 -8.87 -9.94
CA ILE A 237 -10.59 -10.25 -9.76
C ILE A 237 -10.31 -11.13 -10.98
N GLU A 238 -10.39 -10.55 -12.17
CA GLU A 238 -10.16 -11.26 -13.43
C GLU A 238 -8.67 -11.47 -13.73
N ALA A 239 -7.79 -10.65 -13.14
CA ALA A 239 -6.36 -10.70 -13.38
C ALA A 239 -5.70 -11.95 -12.77
N SER A 240 -4.66 -12.43 -13.45
CA SER A 240 -3.68 -13.37 -12.94
C SER A 240 -2.38 -12.67 -12.50
N GLU A 241 -1.46 -13.41 -11.94
CA GLU A 241 -0.11 -12.93 -11.60
C GLU A 241 0.72 -12.49 -12.83
N LEU A 242 0.27 -12.85 -14.05
CA LEU A 242 0.94 -12.53 -15.32
C LEU A 242 0.42 -11.23 -15.95
N ASP A 243 -0.68 -10.67 -15.44
CA ASP A 243 -1.39 -9.56 -16.07
C ASP A 243 -0.90 -8.18 -15.63
N THR A 244 0.20 -8.12 -14.87
CA THR A 244 0.88 -6.84 -14.62
C THR A 244 2.06 -6.63 -15.57
N LYS A 245 2.34 -5.38 -15.89
CA LYS A 245 3.48 -4.96 -16.72
C LYS A 245 4.29 -3.89 -16.01
N LEU A 246 5.57 -3.81 -16.35
CA LEU A 246 6.44 -2.73 -15.90
C LEU A 246 6.60 -1.74 -17.05
N ILE A 247 6.30 -0.50 -16.79
CA ILE A 247 6.42 0.64 -17.71
C ILE A 247 7.46 1.63 -17.20
N MET A 248 7.85 2.58 -18.02
CA MET A 248 8.77 3.68 -17.72
C MET A 248 10.19 3.25 -17.28
N ARG A 249 10.60 2.02 -17.61
CA ARG A 249 11.97 1.54 -17.33
C ARG A 249 13.06 2.37 -18.02
N PRO A 250 12.94 2.74 -19.30
CA PRO A 250 13.96 3.58 -19.94
C PRO A 250 14.06 4.97 -19.31
N LEU A 251 13.00 5.45 -18.66
CA LEU A 251 12.96 6.70 -17.91
C LEU A 251 13.53 6.58 -16.49
N ARG A 252 13.92 5.37 -16.05
CA ARG A 252 14.33 5.07 -14.66
C ARG A 252 13.29 5.55 -13.63
N ASN A 253 12.03 5.35 -13.98
CA ASN A 253 10.86 5.63 -13.15
C ASN A 253 9.89 4.45 -13.24
N THR A 254 10.41 3.26 -13.11
CA THR A 254 9.68 1.99 -13.30
C THR A 254 8.42 1.95 -12.46
N GLU A 255 7.29 1.66 -13.11
CA GLU A 255 6.01 1.48 -12.46
C GLU A 255 5.40 0.13 -12.85
N ARG A 256 4.82 -0.60 -11.90
CA ARG A 256 4.02 -1.80 -12.14
C ARG A 256 2.56 -1.44 -12.21
N VAL A 257 1.95 -1.78 -13.31
CA VAL A 257 0.56 -1.45 -13.66
C VAL A 257 -0.20 -2.71 -14.13
N LEU A 258 -1.52 -2.69 -14.04
CA LEU A 258 -2.35 -3.72 -14.68
C LEU A 258 -2.33 -3.50 -16.20
N ASN A 259 -2.19 -4.60 -16.95
CA ASN A 259 -2.15 -4.53 -18.41
C ASN A 259 -3.50 -4.09 -19.00
N ASN A 260 -3.47 -3.17 -19.94
CA ASN A 260 -4.59 -2.71 -20.74
C ASN A 260 -4.09 -2.10 -22.05
N SER A 261 -4.99 -1.62 -22.90
CA SER A 261 -4.60 -1.06 -24.22
C SER A 261 -3.74 0.21 -24.13
N ALA A 262 -3.87 1.02 -23.06
CA ALA A 262 -3.00 2.17 -22.84
C ALA A 262 -1.57 1.73 -22.46
N VAL A 263 -1.45 0.70 -21.64
CA VAL A 263 -0.15 0.10 -21.25
C VAL A 263 0.55 -0.50 -22.48
N ASP A 264 -0.19 -1.19 -23.36
CA ASP A 264 0.38 -1.71 -24.62
C ASP A 264 0.93 -0.58 -25.51
N LYS A 265 0.26 0.58 -25.57
CA LYS A 265 0.76 1.77 -26.30
C LYS A 265 2.05 2.31 -25.68
N ILE A 266 2.13 2.39 -24.33
CA ILE A 266 3.35 2.82 -23.64
C ILE A 266 4.50 1.88 -24.00
N LEU A 267 4.32 0.58 -23.84
CA LEU A 267 5.35 -0.42 -24.14
C LEU A 267 5.78 -0.40 -25.60
N GLN A 268 4.86 -0.14 -26.52
CA GLN A 268 5.21 0.02 -27.95
C GLN A 268 6.06 1.28 -28.17
N LYS A 269 5.70 2.42 -27.55
CA LYS A 269 6.50 3.65 -27.61
C LYS A 269 7.88 3.47 -27.01
N GLU A 270 8.00 2.76 -25.87
CA GLU A 270 9.27 2.42 -25.25
C GLU A 270 10.17 1.57 -26.18
N LYS A 271 9.57 0.60 -26.86
CA LYS A 271 10.27 -0.25 -27.84
C LYS A 271 10.76 0.54 -29.04
N ASP A 272 9.93 1.45 -29.57
CA ASP A 272 10.23 2.20 -30.78
C ASP A 272 11.26 3.32 -30.54
N LEU A 273 11.21 3.98 -29.40
CA LEU A 273 12.06 5.12 -29.05
C LEU A 273 13.30 4.73 -28.22
N GLY A 274 13.27 3.59 -27.52
CA GLY A 274 14.35 3.11 -26.69
C GLY A 274 14.81 4.15 -25.65
N GLU A 275 16.11 4.41 -25.57
CA GLU A 275 16.71 5.39 -24.64
C GLU A 275 16.35 6.86 -24.97
N ASN A 276 15.79 7.14 -26.14
CA ASN A 276 15.38 8.49 -26.54
C ASN A 276 13.98 8.86 -26.05
N ILE A 277 13.23 7.93 -25.46
CA ILE A 277 11.88 8.19 -24.94
C ILE A 277 11.92 9.26 -23.83
N LYS A 278 10.91 10.11 -23.84
CA LYS A 278 10.70 11.15 -22.83
C LYS A 278 9.32 10.98 -22.21
N ILE A 279 9.14 11.51 -21.02
CA ILE A 279 7.84 11.46 -20.32
C ILE A 279 6.71 12.10 -21.18
N GLN A 280 7.03 13.11 -21.97
CA GLN A 280 6.08 13.76 -22.87
C GLN A 280 5.50 12.82 -23.93
N ASP A 281 6.24 11.80 -24.35
CA ASP A 281 5.81 10.84 -25.37
C ASP A 281 4.67 9.93 -24.86
N ILE A 282 4.54 9.77 -23.54
CA ILE A 282 3.55 8.90 -22.89
C ILE A 282 2.58 9.68 -21.98
N MET A 283 2.60 11.01 -22.01
CA MET A 283 1.79 11.85 -21.12
C MET A 283 0.30 11.53 -21.18
N ASP A 284 -0.23 11.24 -22.36
CA ASP A 284 -1.66 10.95 -22.55
C ASP A 284 -2.11 9.68 -21.83
N GLU A 285 -1.19 8.72 -21.67
CA GLU A 285 -1.45 7.44 -21.01
C GLU A 285 -1.16 7.43 -19.50
N VAL A 286 -0.46 8.46 -18.97
CA VAL A 286 -0.07 8.47 -17.54
C VAL A 286 -0.55 9.68 -16.77
N ALA A 287 -0.78 10.83 -17.41
CA ALA A 287 -1.14 12.06 -16.71
C ALA A 287 -2.66 12.26 -16.62
N GLY A 288 -3.17 12.51 -15.39
CA GLY A 288 -4.59 12.85 -15.18
C GLY A 288 -5.57 11.71 -15.48
N VAL A 289 -5.10 10.47 -15.56
CA VAL A 289 -5.90 9.30 -15.96
C VAL A 289 -6.65 8.66 -14.77
N TYR A 290 -6.13 8.81 -13.56
CA TYR A 290 -6.69 8.16 -12.37
C TYR A 290 -8.17 8.46 -12.10
N PRO A 291 -8.68 9.72 -12.20
CA PRO A 291 -10.11 9.96 -12.02
C PRO A 291 -10.97 9.20 -13.04
N LYS A 292 -10.55 9.14 -14.30
CA LYS A 292 -11.27 8.43 -15.36
C LYS A 292 -11.35 6.92 -15.09
N ILE A 293 -10.27 6.34 -14.56
CA ILE A 293 -10.20 4.92 -14.24
C ILE A 293 -10.91 4.64 -12.92
N MET A 294 -10.48 5.29 -11.84
CA MET A 294 -10.92 4.98 -10.49
C MET A 294 -12.37 5.41 -10.23
N GLN A 295 -12.81 6.54 -10.75
CA GLN A 295 -14.14 7.08 -10.49
C GLN A 295 -15.13 6.79 -11.61
N GLU A 296 -14.71 6.86 -12.89
CA GLU A 296 -15.60 6.69 -14.04
C GLU A 296 -15.56 5.25 -14.62
N GLY A 297 -14.58 4.43 -14.23
CA GLY A 297 -14.46 3.04 -14.67
C GLY A 297 -14.03 2.87 -16.13
N THR A 298 -13.42 3.92 -16.74
CA THR A 298 -12.90 3.88 -18.10
C THR A 298 -11.50 3.27 -18.12
N MET A 299 -11.43 1.94 -18.09
CA MET A 299 -10.22 1.17 -17.77
C MET A 299 -9.05 1.38 -18.73
N ASP A 300 -9.33 1.68 -20.01
CA ASP A 300 -8.33 1.91 -21.05
C ASP A 300 -7.89 3.39 -21.21
N SER A 301 -8.32 4.26 -20.29
CA SER A 301 -7.94 5.68 -20.30
C SER A 301 -6.48 5.94 -19.98
N GLY A 302 -5.77 4.99 -19.39
CA GLY A 302 -4.37 5.14 -19.03
C GLY A 302 -3.84 3.99 -18.19
N ALA A 303 -2.59 4.12 -17.76
CA ALA A 303 -1.95 3.20 -16.85
C ALA A 303 -2.36 3.47 -15.40
N TRP A 304 -2.54 2.42 -14.59
CA TRP A 304 -2.82 2.51 -13.17
C TRP A 304 -2.13 1.40 -12.37
N SER A 305 -1.67 1.73 -11.18
CA SER A 305 -0.86 0.86 -10.34
C SER A 305 -1.64 -0.36 -9.87
N CYS A 306 -1.08 -1.55 -10.10
CA CYS A 306 -1.62 -2.82 -9.62
C CYS A 306 -0.47 -3.80 -9.37
N GLY A 307 -0.44 -4.43 -8.19
CA GLY A 307 0.58 -5.40 -7.80
C GLY A 307 0.31 -6.80 -8.34
N MET A 308 1.36 -7.63 -8.36
CA MET A 308 1.27 -9.04 -8.78
C MET A 308 0.31 -9.86 -7.90
N VAL A 309 0.00 -9.38 -6.70
CA VAL A 309 -0.97 -10.01 -5.80
C VAL A 309 -2.38 -10.12 -6.41
N ALA A 310 -2.69 -9.39 -7.46
CA ALA A 310 -3.95 -9.53 -8.20
C ALA A 310 -4.24 -10.99 -8.56
N GLY A 311 -3.20 -11.78 -8.90
CA GLY A 311 -3.35 -13.23 -9.17
C GLY A 311 -3.82 -14.08 -7.97
N LEU A 312 -3.81 -13.53 -6.76
CA LEU A 312 -4.31 -14.19 -5.54
C LEU A 312 -5.65 -13.62 -5.06
N ILE A 313 -6.18 -12.57 -5.71
CA ILE A 313 -7.41 -11.89 -5.32
C ILE A 313 -8.56 -12.42 -6.18
N ASN A 314 -9.60 -12.93 -5.54
CA ASN A 314 -10.74 -13.57 -6.22
C ASN A 314 -12.10 -13.25 -5.58
N ASP A 315 -12.12 -12.28 -4.65
CA ASP A 315 -13.32 -11.85 -3.94
C ASP A 315 -13.26 -10.35 -3.59
N ILE A 316 -14.43 -9.78 -3.25
CA ILE A 316 -14.61 -8.37 -2.87
C ILE A 316 -15.30 -8.35 -1.49
N PRO A 317 -14.59 -8.66 -0.41
CA PRO A 317 -15.12 -8.63 0.95
C PRO A 317 -15.25 -7.18 1.46
N THR A 318 -15.86 -7.00 2.65
CA THR A 318 -15.66 -5.77 3.43
C THR A 318 -14.24 -5.72 3.99
N CYS A 319 -13.78 -4.53 4.39
CA CYS A 319 -12.48 -4.39 5.07
C CYS A 319 -12.42 -5.22 6.35
N GLU A 320 -13.52 -5.29 7.10
CA GLU A 320 -13.62 -6.11 8.31
C GLU A 320 -13.52 -7.61 8.00
N GLU A 321 -14.27 -8.09 7.01
CA GLU A 321 -14.22 -9.49 6.55
C GLU A 321 -12.79 -9.85 6.11
N LEU A 322 -12.14 -8.98 5.32
CA LEU A 322 -10.78 -9.19 4.83
C LEU A 322 -9.76 -9.29 5.97
N ILE A 323 -9.75 -8.31 6.88
CA ILE A 323 -8.79 -8.29 7.99
C ILE A 323 -9.02 -9.48 8.91
N ASN A 324 -10.27 -9.81 9.22
CA ASN A 324 -10.60 -10.99 10.02
C ASN A 324 -10.15 -12.28 9.34
N GLN A 325 -10.33 -12.41 8.04
CA GLN A 325 -9.88 -13.59 7.27
C GLN A 325 -8.36 -13.74 7.33
N ILE A 326 -7.61 -12.64 7.05
CA ILE A 326 -6.14 -12.64 7.11
C ILE A 326 -5.65 -13.07 8.50
N MET A 327 -6.26 -12.55 9.55
CA MET A 327 -5.86 -12.88 10.93
C MET A 327 -6.23 -14.31 11.31
N ASN A 328 -7.38 -14.83 10.86
CA ASN A 328 -7.75 -16.22 11.09
C ASN A 328 -6.78 -17.19 10.42
N ASP A 329 -6.51 -16.97 9.14
CA ASP A 329 -5.59 -17.80 8.37
C ASP A 329 -4.18 -17.78 8.97
N ALA A 330 -3.72 -16.60 9.41
CA ALA A 330 -2.43 -16.47 10.07
C ALA A 330 -2.38 -17.26 11.38
N MET A 331 -3.42 -17.18 12.22
CA MET A 331 -3.48 -17.91 13.47
C MET A 331 -3.60 -19.44 13.28
N GLU A 332 -4.34 -19.90 12.26
CA GLU A 332 -4.39 -21.32 11.90
C GLU A 332 -3.00 -21.84 11.49
N ILE A 333 -2.28 -21.09 10.68
CA ILE A 333 -0.92 -21.48 10.26
C ILE A 333 0.01 -21.58 11.47
N ILE A 334 -0.01 -20.58 12.34
CA ILE A 334 0.89 -20.51 13.51
C ILE A 334 0.56 -21.62 14.51
N ASN A 335 -0.71 -21.80 14.85
CA ASN A 335 -1.12 -22.68 15.94
C ASN A 335 -1.28 -24.15 15.52
N ASP A 336 -1.68 -24.41 14.29
CA ASP A 336 -2.02 -25.77 13.85
C ASP A 336 -0.99 -26.30 12.85
N ARG A 337 -0.74 -25.59 11.73
CA ARG A 337 0.17 -26.09 10.70
C ARG A 337 1.60 -26.20 11.19
N PHE A 338 2.16 -25.14 11.82
CA PHE A 338 3.55 -25.17 12.30
C PHE A 338 3.73 -26.13 13.45
N LYS A 339 2.73 -26.26 14.34
CA LYS A 339 2.74 -27.23 15.40
C LYS A 339 2.75 -28.68 14.87
N ALA A 340 1.95 -28.95 13.83
CA ALA A 340 1.94 -30.26 13.19
C ALA A 340 3.26 -30.60 12.46
N LEU A 341 4.00 -29.57 11.97
CA LEU A 341 5.31 -29.77 11.33
C LEU A 341 6.43 -29.99 12.35
N SER A 342 6.25 -29.62 13.62
CA SER A 342 7.24 -29.75 14.68
C SER A 342 7.00 -30.96 15.62
N ALA A 343 5.94 -31.70 15.40
CA ALA A 343 5.59 -32.91 16.15
C ALA A 343 6.12 -34.17 15.43
#